data_4865ee9bf1acb21970ac08d27c6f5ca8
#
_entry.id   4865ee9bf1acb21970ac08d27c6f5ca8
#
_cell.length_a   1.000
_cell.length_b   1.000
_cell.length_c   1.000
_cell.angle_alpha   90.00
_cell.angle_beta   90.00
_cell.angle_gamma   90.00
#
_symmetry.space_group_name_H-M   'P 1'
#
loop_
_entity.id
_entity.type
_entity.pdbx_description
1 polymer ?
#
loop_
_entity_poly.entity_id
_entity_poly.type
_entity_poly.pdbx_seq_one_letter_code
_entity_poly.pdbx_strand_id
1 'polypeptide(L)'
;MPKDAPLNSSALLEADPVGPRQRVSEMQAKLHRWSVADPGRRFDDLFNLVHDPATLIVAFERVAGNRGARTPGVDGLTAADVEKRFGVPGFLDDLRAQLRLGSFRPLPVRERKIPKPGGSGKVRRLGIPVIADRVVQAALKLVLEPIFEADFKPVSYGFRPKRRAQDAIAEIHFYGTHGYRWVLDADIAACFDELDHVALMDRVRGRVKDKRVLALVKAFLKSGLLTELGEQQETFTGTPQGGIVSPLLANIALSALDEHLHRAWEPDGELSTSGRRERRSAKGLPSWRLVRYADDFVVLVKGTRQDAEALREEVAQVLAPMGLRFSEAKTQLVHLSEGFDFLGFHIQWRRVRGTDKWYVYTFIADRPLRSVKAKIRTLTHRTSQQDLAVVLVNLNQVTHGWANYFRHAVAKRTFSSLDNLVWWRVVRLLQERHHWNWTDVRRRLTTPTGRWRPISAGEIELRKISAIPVTRYRYRGNTIPTPWTCETV
;
A
#
# COMPACT_ATOMS: atom_id res chain seq x y z
N MET A 1 -34.54 19.77 -4.90
CA MET A 1 -34.22 18.44 -5.42
C MET A 1 -35.44 17.55 -5.20
N PRO A 2 -36.02 16.88 -6.21
CA PRO A 2 -37.12 15.96 -5.98
C PRO A 2 -36.68 14.86 -5.03
N LYS A 3 -37.53 14.48 -4.10
CA LYS A 3 -37.38 13.32 -3.23
C LYS A 3 -37.59 12.10 -4.10
N ASP A 4 -36.49 11.57 -4.67
CA ASP A 4 -36.55 10.37 -5.47
C ASP A 4 -37.02 9.19 -4.63
N ALA A 5 -37.96 8.46 -5.18
CA ALA A 5 -38.44 7.20 -4.61
C ALA A 5 -37.28 6.24 -4.38
N PRO A 6 -37.38 5.36 -3.36
CA PRO A 6 -36.28 4.41 -3.06
C PRO A 6 -36.17 3.40 -4.21
N LEU A 7 -35.22 3.60 -5.09
CA LEU A 7 -34.84 2.59 -6.07
C LEU A 7 -34.19 1.40 -5.32
N ASN A 8 -34.71 0.21 -5.55
CA ASN A 8 -34.10 -1.03 -5.06
C ASN A 8 -32.82 -1.32 -5.82
N SER A 9 -31.86 -2.05 -5.20
CA SER A 9 -30.60 -2.42 -5.86
C SER A 9 -30.83 -3.18 -7.18
N SER A 10 -31.91 -3.96 -7.29
CA SER A 10 -32.35 -4.65 -8.50
C SER A 10 -32.77 -3.68 -9.62
N ALA A 11 -33.53 -2.65 -9.28
CA ALA A 11 -33.99 -1.64 -10.23
C ALA A 11 -32.84 -0.78 -10.77
N LEU A 12 -31.79 -0.55 -9.98
CA LEU A 12 -30.57 0.15 -10.43
C LEU A 12 -29.69 -0.68 -11.36
N LEU A 13 -29.68 -2.01 -11.20
CA LEU A 13 -28.96 -2.88 -12.11
C LEU A 13 -29.62 -2.93 -13.50
N GLU A 14 -30.94 -2.71 -13.56
CA GLU A 14 -31.74 -2.86 -14.78
C GLU A 14 -32.08 -1.53 -15.48
N ALA A 15 -32.11 -0.38 -14.78
CA ALA A 15 -32.76 0.84 -15.26
C ALA A 15 -31.89 2.11 -15.29
N ASP A 16 -30.64 2.10 -14.80
CA ASP A 16 -29.85 3.35 -14.74
C ASP A 16 -28.94 3.47 -15.98
N PRO A 17 -29.21 4.42 -16.91
CA PRO A 17 -28.38 4.64 -18.10
C PRO A 17 -26.95 5.06 -17.78
N VAL A 18 -26.68 5.54 -16.57
CA VAL A 18 -25.36 6.02 -16.12
C VAL A 18 -24.52 4.92 -15.47
N GLY A 19 -25.17 3.85 -14.98
CA GLY A 19 -24.51 2.74 -14.28
C GLY A 19 -23.88 3.08 -12.92
N PRO A 20 -23.83 2.11 -11.98
CA PRO A 20 -23.42 2.36 -10.60
C PRO A 20 -22.01 2.91 -10.46
N ARG A 21 -21.05 2.43 -11.29
CA ARG A 21 -19.64 2.86 -11.23
C ARG A 21 -19.46 4.32 -11.62
N GLN A 22 -20.17 4.79 -12.64
CA GLN A 22 -20.10 6.18 -13.09
C GLN A 22 -20.71 7.10 -12.04
N ARG A 23 -21.90 6.76 -11.51
CA ARG A 23 -22.55 7.51 -10.44
C ARG A 23 -21.66 7.66 -9.18
N VAL A 24 -20.97 6.60 -8.78
CA VAL A 24 -19.99 6.65 -7.68
C VAL A 24 -18.79 7.52 -8.04
N SER A 25 -18.29 7.43 -9.29
CA SER A 25 -17.17 8.26 -9.74
C SER A 25 -17.51 9.75 -9.72
N GLU A 26 -18.71 10.12 -10.19
CA GLU A 26 -19.21 11.51 -10.16
C GLU A 26 -19.38 12.03 -8.74
N MET A 27 -19.96 11.22 -7.85
CA MET A 27 -20.06 11.52 -6.42
C MET A 27 -18.69 11.79 -5.81
N GLN A 28 -17.71 10.91 -6.06
CA GLN A 28 -16.36 11.06 -5.56
C GLN A 28 -15.66 12.31 -6.09
N ALA A 29 -15.79 12.59 -7.39
CA ALA A 29 -15.25 13.81 -8.02
C ALA A 29 -15.86 15.09 -7.42
N LYS A 30 -17.17 15.08 -7.13
CA LYS A 30 -17.87 16.18 -6.49
C LYS A 30 -17.40 16.42 -5.04
N LEU A 31 -17.27 15.35 -4.25
CA LEU A 31 -16.76 15.44 -2.87
C LEU A 31 -15.31 15.97 -2.84
N HIS A 32 -14.45 15.45 -3.71
CA HIS A 32 -13.05 15.90 -3.81
C HIS A 32 -12.98 17.38 -4.20
N ARG A 33 -13.73 17.80 -5.24
CA ARG A 33 -13.76 19.20 -5.68
C ARG A 33 -14.22 20.14 -4.56
N TRP A 34 -15.25 19.78 -3.82
CA TRP A 34 -15.71 20.58 -2.68
C TRP A 34 -14.67 20.65 -1.55
N SER A 35 -13.97 19.55 -1.30
CA SER A 35 -12.92 19.51 -0.27
C SER A 35 -11.72 20.37 -0.62
N VAL A 36 -11.33 20.40 -1.91
CA VAL A 36 -10.23 21.23 -2.41
C VAL A 36 -10.62 22.72 -2.41
N ALA A 37 -11.88 23.03 -2.79
CA ALA A 37 -12.37 24.42 -2.86
C ALA A 37 -12.48 25.06 -1.47
N ASP A 38 -12.82 24.27 -0.45
CA ASP A 38 -12.97 24.73 0.93
C ASP A 38 -12.30 23.74 1.90
N PRO A 39 -11.04 23.99 2.29
CA PRO A 39 -10.33 23.17 3.27
C PRO A 39 -10.96 23.16 4.66
N GLY A 40 -11.77 24.16 5.01
CA GLY A 40 -12.49 24.25 6.28
C GLY A 40 -13.85 23.53 6.26
N ARG A 41 -14.31 23.09 5.09
CA ARG A 41 -15.63 22.48 4.94
C ARG A 41 -15.75 21.18 5.73
N ARG A 42 -16.80 21.11 6.56
CA ARG A 42 -17.20 19.90 7.29
C ARG A 42 -18.50 19.37 6.69
N PHE A 43 -18.49 18.12 6.29
CA PHE A 43 -19.62 17.46 5.62
C PHE A 43 -20.60 16.89 6.65
N ASP A 44 -21.88 17.22 6.54
CA ASP A 44 -22.95 16.85 7.47
C ASP A 44 -23.99 15.87 6.91
N ASP A 45 -23.94 15.57 5.61
CA ASP A 45 -24.85 14.64 4.95
C ASP A 45 -24.07 13.66 4.04
N LEU A 46 -23.29 12.77 4.66
CA LEU A 46 -22.52 11.74 3.99
C LEU A 46 -23.13 10.36 4.10
N PHE A 47 -23.94 10.12 5.12
CA PHE A 47 -24.49 8.80 5.40
C PHE A 47 -25.41 8.30 4.28
N ASN A 48 -26.17 9.20 3.65
CA ASN A 48 -27.00 8.89 2.49
C ASN A 48 -26.18 8.32 1.33
N LEU A 49 -24.94 8.83 1.14
CA LEU A 49 -24.01 8.35 0.12
C LEU A 49 -23.43 6.98 0.47
N VAL A 50 -23.25 6.67 1.76
CA VAL A 50 -22.74 5.37 2.21
C VAL A 50 -23.73 4.25 1.93
N HIS A 51 -25.02 4.47 2.16
CA HIS A 51 -26.07 3.47 1.90
C HIS A 51 -26.77 3.67 0.54
N ASP A 52 -26.24 4.52 -0.35
CA ASP A 52 -26.74 4.63 -1.72
C ASP A 52 -26.56 3.28 -2.44
N PRO A 53 -27.59 2.78 -3.16
CA PRO A 53 -27.51 1.47 -3.81
C PRO A 53 -26.32 1.36 -4.77
N ALA A 54 -26.00 2.40 -5.56
CA ALA A 54 -24.84 2.35 -6.45
C ALA A 54 -23.52 2.23 -5.68
N THR A 55 -23.41 2.90 -4.53
CA THR A 55 -22.23 2.81 -3.66
C THR A 55 -22.09 1.41 -3.07
N LEU A 56 -23.17 0.77 -2.62
CA LEU A 56 -23.16 -0.59 -2.08
C LEU A 56 -22.82 -1.62 -3.16
N ILE A 57 -23.34 -1.48 -4.39
CA ILE A 57 -23.01 -2.34 -5.52
C ILE A 57 -21.51 -2.28 -5.83
N VAL A 58 -20.95 -1.08 -6.00
CA VAL A 58 -19.52 -0.89 -6.28
C VAL A 58 -18.66 -1.38 -5.12
N ALA A 59 -19.11 -1.20 -3.88
CA ALA A 59 -18.44 -1.72 -2.69
C ALA A 59 -18.40 -3.26 -2.68
N PHE A 60 -19.52 -3.91 -2.99
CA PHE A 60 -19.60 -5.38 -3.10
C PHE A 60 -18.68 -5.90 -4.22
N GLU A 61 -18.73 -5.32 -5.41
CA GLU A 61 -17.85 -5.70 -6.53
C GLU A 61 -16.36 -5.63 -6.13
N ARG A 62 -15.95 -4.58 -5.43
CA ARG A 62 -14.58 -4.46 -4.92
C ARG A 62 -14.23 -5.55 -3.91
N VAL A 63 -15.15 -5.89 -3.01
CA VAL A 63 -14.96 -6.95 -2.01
C VAL A 63 -14.89 -8.31 -2.68
N ALA A 64 -15.80 -8.63 -3.59
CA ALA A 64 -15.85 -9.90 -4.31
C ALA A 64 -14.65 -10.10 -5.26
N GLY A 65 -14.15 -9.03 -5.88
CA GLY A 65 -12.98 -9.05 -6.77
C GLY A 65 -11.64 -9.18 -6.04
N ASN A 66 -11.58 -9.04 -4.74
CA ASN A 66 -10.35 -9.13 -3.96
C ASN A 66 -9.97 -10.59 -3.62
N ARG A 67 -8.66 -10.86 -3.48
CA ARG A 67 -8.18 -12.17 -3.02
C ARG A 67 -8.79 -12.62 -1.68
N GLY A 68 -9.07 -11.66 -0.80
CA GLY A 68 -9.72 -11.89 0.49
C GLY A 68 -11.18 -12.34 0.40
N ALA A 69 -11.84 -12.25 -0.76
CA ALA A 69 -13.23 -12.66 -0.98
C ALA A 69 -13.51 -14.13 -0.59
N ARG A 70 -12.50 -15.00 -0.74
CA ARG A 70 -12.56 -16.43 -0.39
C ARG A 70 -12.28 -16.74 1.08
N THR A 71 -11.97 -15.74 1.89
CA THR A 71 -11.66 -15.93 3.31
C THR A 71 -12.84 -15.46 4.14
N PRO A 72 -13.57 -16.37 4.83
CA PRO A 72 -14.74 -15.98 5.63
C PRO A 72 -14.37 -15.25 6.90
N GLY A 73 -15.28 -14.42 7.40
CA GLY A 73 -15.24 -13.82 8.74
C GLY A 73 -15.65 -14.80 9.83
N VAL A 74 -16.19 -14.28 10.94
CA VAL A 74 -16.72 -15.09 12.06
C VAL A 74 -18.01 -15.83 11.70
N ASP A 75 -18.76 -15.33 10.71
CA ASP A 75 -20.00 -15.92 10.18
C ASP A 75 -19.77 -17.13 9.26
N GLY A 76 -18.52 -17.40 8.90
CA GLY A 76 -18.18 -18.50 7.99
C GLY A 76 -18.50 -18.23 6.51
N LEU A 77 -19.02 -17.05 6.14
CA LEU A 77 -19.45 -16.74 4.78
C LEU A 77 -18.35 -16.12 3.93
N THR A 78 -18.20 -16.60 2.71
CA THR A 78 -17.40 -15.99 1.64
C THR A 78 -18.27 -15.14 0.71
N ALA A 79 -17.67 -14.33 -0.17
CA ALA A 79 -18.45 -13.57 -1.16
C ALA A 79 -19.26 -14.48 -2.09
N ALA A 80 -18.70 -15.61 -2.49
CA ALA A 80 -19.41 -16.60 -3.32
C ALA A 80 -20.59 -17.26 -2.57
N ASP A 81 -20.47 -17.47 -1.24
CA ASP A 81 -21.59 -17.97 -0.44
C ASP A 81 -22.73 -16.94 -0.36
N VAL A 82 -22.39 -15.66 -0.26
CA VAL A 82 -23.40 -14.58 -0.28
C VAL A 82 -24.13 -14.56 -1.62
N GLU A 83 -23.41 -14.60 -2.74
CA GLU A 83 -24.00 -14.65 -4.09
C GLU A 83 -24.95 -15.87 -4.23
N LYS A 84 -24.48 -17.03 -3.79
CA LYS A 84 -25.22 -18.30 -3.98
C LYS A 84 -26.43 -18.45 -3.07
N ARG A 85 -26.34 -17.99 -1.80
CA ARG A 85 -27.39 -18.23 -0.78
C ARG A 85 -28.44 -17.12 -0.74
N PHE A 86 -28.03 -15.88 -0.92
CA PHE A 86 -28.92 -14.71 -0.72
C PHE A 86 -29.18 -13.95 -2.03
N GLY A 87 -28.36 -14.15 -3.06
CA GLY A 87 -28.29 -13.27 -4.22
C GLY A 87 -27.73 -11.88 -3.85
N VAL A 88 -26.97 -11.29 -4.74
CA VAL A 88 -26.34 -9.99 -4.46
C VAL A 88 -27.38 -8.89 -4.20
N PRO A 89 -28.48 -8.75 -5.02
CA PRO A 89 -29.47 -7.72 -4.79
C PRO A 89 -30.14 -7.84 -3.42
N GLY A 90 -30.64 -9.02 -3.03
CA GLY A 90 -31.30 -9.23 -1.75
C GLY A 90 -30.39 -8.95 -0.55
N PHE A 91 -29.12 -9.38 -0.62
CA PHE A 91 -28.13 -9.09 0.40
C PHE A 91 -27.87 -7.59 0.54
N LEU A 92 -27.74 -6.87 -0.56
CA LEU A 92 -27.48 -5.41 -0.52
C LEU A 92 -28.72 -4.62 -0.05
N ASP A 93 -29.92 -5.06 -0.40
CA ASP A 93 -31.16 -4.40 0.06
C ASP A 93 -31.37 -4.59 1.55
N ASP A 94 -31.10 -5.79 2.10
CA ASP A 94 -31.14 -6.03 3.55
C ASP A 94 -30.07 -5.17 4.27
N LEU A 95 -28.84 -5.15 3.77
CA LEU A 95 -27.76 -4.36 4.34
C LEU A 95 -28.10 -2.85 4.33
N ARG A 96 -28.69 -2.37 3.23
CA ARG A 96 -29.18 -1.00 3.11
C ARG A 96 -30.28 -0.69 4.11
N ALA A 97 -31.23 -1.60 4.29
CA ALA A 97 -32.31 -1.46 5.27
C ALA A 97 -31.75 -1.35 6.68
N GLN A 98 -30.81 -2.21 7.06
CA GLN A 98 -30.15 -2.15 8.37
C GLN A 98 -29.42 -0.83 8.60
N LEU A 99 -28.72 -0.30 7.59
CA LEU A 99 -28.04 1.00 7.66
C LEU A 99 -29.06 2.13 7.84
N ARG A 100 -30.13 2.18 7.05
CA ARG A 100 -31.17 3.21 7.13
C ARG A 100 -31.90 3.22 8.48
N LEU A 101 -32.21 2.06 9.03
CA LEU A 101 -32.84 1.91 10.35
C LEU A 101 -31.85 2.15 11.50
N GLY A 102 -30.55 2.27 11.24
CA GLY A 102 -29.52 2.40 12.27
C GLY A 102 -29.33 1.13 13.11
N SER A 103 -29.80 -0.02 12.62
CA SER A 103 -29.68 -1.32 13.32
C SER A 103 -28.39 -2.07 12.96
N PHE A 104 -27.68 -1.64 11.92
CA PHE A 104 -26.41 -2.26 11.55
C PHE A 104 -25.37 -2.17 12.68
N ARG A 105 -24.79 -3.32 13.02
CA ARG A 105 -23.72 -3.44 14.02
C ARG A 105 -22.61 -4.30 13.44
N PRO A 106 -21.35 -3.80 13.37
CA PRO A 106 -20.22 -4.61 12.96
C PRO A 106 -20.03 -5.81 13.89
N LEU A 107 -19.67 -6.94 13.32
CA LEU A 107 -19.30 -8.13 14.07
C LEU A 107 -17.81 -8.10 14.46
N PRO A 108 -17.39 -8.85 15.48
CA PRO A 108 -15.98 -9.01 15.80
C PRO A 108 -15.19 -9.53 14.60
N VAL A 109 -13.98 -9.03 14.40
CA VAL A 109 -13.10 -9.54 13.34
C VAL A 109 -12.49 -10.88 13.76
N ARG A 110 -12.42 -11.85 12.83
CA ARG A 110 -11.77 -13.13 13.09
C ARG A 110 -10.26 -13.00 13.03
N GLU A 111 -9.56 -13.36 14.10
CA GLU A 111 -8.10 -13.36 14.12
C GLU A 111 -7.52 -14.42 13.18
N ARG A 112 -6.46 -14.06 12.48
CA ARG A 112 -5.56 -14.98 11.79
C ARG A 112 -4.11 -14.58 12.03
N LYS A 113 -3.33 -15.47 12.62
CA LYS A 113 -1.90 -15.26 12.87
C LYS A 113 -1.10 -15.63 11.62
N ILE A 114 -0.32 -14.69 11.10
CA ILE A 114 0.58 -14.90 9.96
C ILE A 114 2.02 -14.70 10.40
N PRO A 115 2.93 -15.65 10.18
CA PRO A 115 4.34 -15.47 10.50
C PRO A 115 4.93 -14.26 9.76
N LYS A 116 5.66 -13.40 10.48
CA LYS A 116 6.39 -12.31 9.83
C LYS A 116 7.54 -12.90 8.98
N PRO A 117 7.75 -12.41 7.75
CA PRO A 117 8.86 -12.86 6.92
C PRO A 117 10.21 -12.64 7.63
N GLY A 118 11.12 -13.63 7.57
CA GLY A 118 12.47 -13.50 8.14
C GLY A 118 12.79 -14.44 9.30
N GLY A 119 11.89 -15.38 9.67
CA GLY A 119 12.18 -16.43 10.66
C GLY A 119 12.33 -15.94 12.12
N SER A 120 11.85 -14.72 12.40
CA SER A 120 11.97 -14.10 13.75
C SER A 120 11.03 -14.70 14.82
N GLY A 121 10.22 -15.72 14.49
CA GLY A 121 9.17 -16.23 15.37
C GLY A 121 8.01 -15.25 15.63
N LYS A 122 8.14 -13.99 15.22
CA LYS A 122 7.10 -12.97 15.39
C LYS A 122 5.94 -13.20 14.42
N VAL A 123 4.72 -13.01 14.92
CA VAL A 123 3.49 -13.12 14.11
C VAL A 123 2.88 -11.75 13.85
N ARG A 124 2.13 -11.64 12.74
CA ARG A 124 1.22 -10.52 12.46
C ARG A 124 -0.20 -11.04 12.70
N ARG A 125 -0.98 -10.31 13.50
CA ARG A 125 -2.39 -10.62 13.77
C ARG A 125 -3.23 -9.90 12.70
N LEU A 126 -3.90 -10.66 11.83
CA LEU A 126 -4.86 -10.09 10.88
C LEU A 126 -6.26 -10.26 11.43
N GLY A 127 -7.05 -9.19 11.42
CA GLY A 127 -8.47 -9.23 11.70
C GLY A 127 -9.26 -9.36 10.39
N ILE A 128 -10.03 -10.41 10.24
CA ILE A 128 -10.82 -10.71 9.05
C ILE A 128 -12.29 -10.37 9.32
N PRO A 129 -12.82 -9.25 8.80
CA PRO A 129 -14.24 -8.90 8.97
C PRO A 129 -15.14 -9.83 8.15
N VAL A 130 -16.42 -9.93 8.49
CA VAL A 130 -17.46 -10.58 7.69
C VAL A 130 -17.70 -9.82 6.37
N ILE A 131 -18.34 -10.45 5.40
CA ILE A 131 -18.57 -9.83 4.08
C ILE A 131 -19.41 -8.56 4.20
N ALA A 132 -20.46 -8.58 5.01
CA ALA A 132 -21.31 -7.39 5.26
C ALA A 132 -20.48 -6.19 5.76
N ASP A 133 -19.63 -6.42 6.76
CA ASP A 133 -18.75 -5.38 7.31
C ASP A 133 -17.76 -4.87 6.25
N ARG A 134 -17.19 -5.76 5.43
CA ARG A 134 -16.28 -5.36 4.34
C ARG A 134 -16.99 -4.48 3.32
N VAL A 135 -18.23 -4.78 2.97
CA VAL A 135 -19.02 -3.97 2.03
C VAL A 135 -19.29 -2.59 2.61
N VAL A 136 -19.73 -2.50 3.89
CA VAL A 136 -19.98 -1.21 4.53
C VAL A 136 -18.68 -0.41 4.71
N GLN A 137 -17.56 -1.06 5.08
CA GLN A 137 -16.24 -0.40 5.13
C GLN A 137 -15.79 0.10 3.76
N ALA A 138 -16.04 -0.67 2.69
CA ALA A 138 -15.73 -0.25 1.32
C ALA A 138 -16.59 0.94 0.90
N ALA A 139 -17.88 0.95 1.23
CA ALA A 139 -18.80 2.08 0.99
C ALA A 139 -18.34 3.33 1.75
N LEU A 140 -18.02 3.20 3.04
CA LEU A 140 -17.40 4.29 3.82
C LEU A 140 -16.13 4.83 3.16
N LYS A 141 -15.25 3.95 2.72
CA LYS A 141 -14.01 4.35 2.05
C LYS A 141 -14.31 5.09 0.74
N LEU A 142 -15.28 4.63 -0.06
CA LEU A 142 -15.67 5.30 -1.30
C LEU A 142 -16.10 6.75 -1.07
N VAL A 143 -16.77 7.03 0.06
CA VAL A 143 -17.26 8.36 0.41
C VAL A 143 -16.17 9.21 1.06
N LEU A 144 -15.41 8.65 2.00
CA LEU A 144 -14.44 9.42 2.80
C LEU A 144 -13.10 9.68 2.06
N GLU A 145 -12.64 8.72 1.24
CA GLU A 145 -11.33 8.81 0.58
C GLU A 145 -11.16 10.09 -0.26
N PRO A 146 -12.12 10.51 -1.12
CA PRO A 146 -11.97 11.75 -1.90
C PRO A 146 -11.93 13.01 -1.03
N ILE A 147 -12.58 12.99 0.14
CA ILE A 147 -12.57 14.14 1.08
C ILE A 147 -11.17 14.30 1.69
N PHE A 148 -10.64 13.24 2.29
CA PHE A 148 -9.35 13.29 2.98
C PHE A 148 -8.15 13.33 2.03
N GLU A 149 -8.27 12.78 0.80
CA GLU A 149 -7.21 12.87 -0.20
C GLU A 149 -6.88 14.33 -0.55
N ALA A 150 -7.86 15.24 -0.48
CA ALA A 150 -7.65 16.67 -0.69
C ALA A 150 -6.75 17.31 0.39
N ASP A 151 -6.75 16.76 1.61
CA ASP A 151 -5.99 17.29 2.76
C ASP A 151 -4.59 16.67 2.87
N PHE A 152 -4.41 15.45 2.35
CA PHE A 152 -3.15 14.74 2.52
C PHE A 152 -1.99 15.45 1.82
N LYS A 153 -0.94 15.69 2.59
CA LYS A 153 0.27 16.35 2.08
C LYS A 153 0.98 15.50 1.02
N PRO A 154 1.71 16.10 0.08
CA PRO A 154 2.37 15.39 -1.03
C PRO A 154 3.43 14.38 -0.57
N VAL A 155 3.95 14.52 0.63
CA VAL A 155 4.98 13.67 1.26
C VAL A 155 4.49 12.28 1.66
N SER A 156 3.17 12.03 1.64
CA SER A 156 2.54 10.75 1.97
C SER A 156 2.17 9.99 0.71
N TYR A 157 2.56 8.71 0.63
CA TYR A 157 2.43 7.88 -0.58
C TYR A 157 1.61 6.61 -0.37
N GLY A 158 1.74 5.94 0.79
CA GLY A 158 1.12 4.65 1.05
C GLY A 158 -0.40 4.71 1.11
N PHE A 159 -1.07 3.70 0.54
CA PHE A 159 -2.53 3.54 0.53
C PHE A 159 -3.32 4.68 -0.12
N ARG A 160 -2.66 5.54 -0.88
CA ARG A 160 -3.27 6.65 -1.61
C ARG A 160 -3.41 6.34 -3.09
N PRO A 161 -4.48 6.80 -3.75
CA PRO A 161 -4.72 6.52 -5.16
C PRO A 161 -3.63 7.14 -6.06
N LYS A 162 -3.30 6.44 -7.16
CA LYS A 162 -2.28 6.83 -8.16
C LYS A 162 -0.86 7.06 -7.63
N ARG A 163 -0.60 6.84 -6.33
CA ARG A 163 0.73 6.91 -5.71
C ARG A 163 1.35 5.53 -5.58
N ARG A 164 2.66 5.45 -5.78
CA ARG A 164 3.42 4.19 -5.81
C ARG A 164 4.63 4.28 -4.88
N ALA A 165 5.15 3.13 -4.47
CA ALA A 165 6.41 3.06 -3.72
C ALA A 165 7.56 3.73 -4.49
N GLN A 166 7.56 3.61 -5.82
CA GLN A 166 8.57 4.24 -6.69
C GLN A 166 8.56 5.76 -6.62
N ASP A 167 7.41 6.39 -6.34
CA ASP A 167 7.34 7.84 -6.14
C ASP A 167 8.08 8.26 -4.88
N ALA A 168 7.87 7.54 -3.77
CA ALA A 168 8.58 7.76 -2.51
C ALA A 168 10.09 7.57 -2.68
N ILE A 169 10.51 6.51 -3.37
CA ILE A 169 11.93 6.25 -3.65
C ILE A 169 12.55 7.33 -4.54
N ALA A 170 11.81 7.83 -5.54
CA ALA A 170 12.29 8.92 -6.39
C ALA A 170 12.45 10.23 -5.62
N GLU A 171 11.58 10.51 -4.65
CA GLU A 171 11.71 11.67 -3.77
C GLU A 171 12.95 11.56 -2.87
N ILE A 172 13.17 10.41 -2.25
CA ILE A 172 14.38 10.15 -1.44
C ILE A 172 15.64 10.34 -2.29
N HIS A 173 15.65 9.76 -3.51
CA HIS A 173 16.77 9.92 -4.43
C HIS A 173 17.00 11.38 -4.80
N PHE A 174 15.92 12.14 -5.08
CA PHE A 174 15.99 13.55 -5.42
C PHE A 174 16.63 14.37 -4.30
N TYR A 175 16.09 14.31 -3.08
CA TYR A 175 16.63 15.08 -1.96
C TYR A 175 18.01 14.59 -1.53
N GLY A 176 18.26 13.28 -1.57
CA GLY A 176 19.59 12.74 -1.35
C GLY A 176 20.63 13.33 -2.33
N THR A 177 20.28 13.50 -3.60
CA THR A 177 21.17 14.15 -4.59
C THR A 177 21.39 15.63 -4.30
N HIS A 178 20.45 16.30 -3.62
CA HIS A 178 20.53 17.72 -3.26
C HIS A 178 21.15 17.99 -1.87
N GLY A 179 21.89 17.02 -1.33
CA GLY A 179 22.70 17.25 -0.12
C GLY A 179 22.03 16.86 1.20
N TYR A 180 20.84 16.24 1.18
CA TYR A 180 20.22 15.68 2.37
C TYR A 180 20.92 14.36 2.68
N ARG A 181 21.82 14.34 3.67
CA ARG A 181 22.73 13.22 3.93
C ARG A 181 22.39 12.42 5.18
N TRP A 182 21.79 13.03 6.18
CA TRP A 182 21.31 12.32 7.35
C TRP A 182 19.89 11.81 7.12
N VAL A 183 19.61 10.62 7.58
CA VAL A 183 18.32 9.94 7.38
C VAL A 183 17.88 9.39 8.72
N LEU A 184 16.76 9.90 9.22
CA LEU A 184 16.00 9.24 10.27
C LEU A 184 15.12 8.20 9.57
N ASP A 185 15.51 6.93 9.64
CA ASP A 185 14.73 5.77 9.18
C ASP A 185 13.92 5.27 10.37
N ALA A 186 12.61 5.48 10.34
CA ALA A 186 11.73 5.33 11.49
C ALA A 186 10.62 4.31 11.23
N ASP A 187 10.44 3.41 12.20
CA ASP A 187 9.35 2.43 12.26
C ASP A 187 8.46 2.74 13.48
N ILE A 188 7.17 2.87 13.27
CA ILE A 188 6.21 3.08 14.36
C ILE A 188 5.87 1.73 15.00
N ALA A 189 6.01 1.63 16.32
CA ALA A 189 5.64 0.43 17.05
C ALA A 189 4.14 0.17 16.93
N ALA A 190 3.76 -1.01 16.45
CA ALA A 190 2.38 -1.49 16.41
C ALA A 190 1.34 -0.44 15.96
N CYS A 191 1.67 0.39 14.95
CA CYS A 191 0.88 1.56 14.54
C CYS A 191 -0.61 1.29 14.43
N PHE A 192 -1.00 0.16 13.79
CA PHE A 192 -2.41 -0.20 13.64
C PHE A 192 -3.06 -0.68 14.95
N ASP A 193 -2.29 -1.14 15.92
CA ASP A 193 -2.81 -1.73 17.16
C ASP A 193 -2.83 -0.71 18.33
N GLU A 194 -1.96 0.32 18.28
CA GLU A 194 -1.79 1.31 19.37
C GLU A 194 -2.46 2.67 19.11
N LEU A 195 -2.99 2.89 17.90
CA LEU A 195 -3.59 4.16 17.51
C LEU A 195 -4.72 4.58 18.45
N ASP A 196 -4.63 5.77 19.06
CA ASP A 196 -5.67 6.29 19.96
C ASP A 196 -6.96 6.61 19.21
N HIS A 197 -8.08 6.05 19.68
CA HIS A 197 -9.38 6.23 19.04
C HIS A 197 -9.93 7.66 19.17
N VAL A 198 -9.64 8.36 20.29
CA VAL A 198 -10.14 9.72 20.53
C VAL A 198 -9.43 10.67 19.57
N ALA A 199 -8.11 10.62 19.54
CA ALA A 199 -7.28 11.45 18.68
C ALA A 199 -7.59 11.21 17.19
N LEU A 200 -7.76 9.94 16.77
CA LEU A 200 -8.19 9.60 15.42
C LEU A 200 -9.58 10.21 15.10
N MET A 201 -10.55 10.02 15.99
CA MET A 201 -11.91 10.51 15.78
C MET A 201 -11.98 12.03 15.75
N ASP A 202 -11.12 12.73 16.48
CA ASP A 202 -11.03 14.20 16.42
C ASP A 202 -10.54 14.67 15.05
N ARG A 203 -9.55 13.97 14.45
CA ARG A 203 -9.13 14.26 13.09
C ARG A 203 -10.22 13.97 12.07
N VAL A 204 -10.97 12.86 12.23
CA VAL A 204 -12.12 12.56 11.35
C VAL A 204 -13.19 13.65 11.47
N ARG A 205 -13.50 14.13 12.69
CA ARG A 205 -14.44 15.25 12.94
C ARG A 205 -14.00 16.55 12.29
N GLY A 206 -12.71 16.74 12.02
CA GLY A 206 -12.21 17.90 11.29
C GLY A 206 -12.90 18.09 9.93
N ARG A 207 -13.28 17.01 9.26
CA ARG A 207 -13.94 17.04 7.94
C ARG A 207 -15.36 16.47 7.94
N VAL A 208 -15.72 15.63 8.92
CA VAL A 208 -17.02 14.94 8.99
C VAL A 208 -17.82 15.45 10.17
N LYS A 209 -19.01 16.01 9.88
CA LYS A 209 -20.00 16.46 10.87
C LYS A 209 -21.17 15.47 11.00
N ASP A 210 -21.38 14.60 10.00
CA ASP A 210 -22.45 13.60 10.00
C ASP A 210 -22.25 12.61 11.16
N LYS A 211 -23.12 12.72 12.18
CA LYS A 211 -23.07 11.89 13.39
C LYS A 211 -23.23 10.41 13.10
N ARG A 212 -23.99 10.03 12.06
CA ARG A 212 -24.22 8.63 11.67
C ARG A 212 -22.95 8.01 11.09
N VAL A 213 -22.23 8.76 10.24
CA VAL A 213 -20.92 8.34 9.72
C VAL A 213 -19.89 8.22 10.84
N LEU A 214 -19.82 9.20 11.74
CA LEU A 214 -18.91 9.15 12.91
C LEU A 214 -19.23 7.95 13.82
N ALA A 215 -20.52 7.68 14.08
CA ALA A 215 -20.93 6.51 14.86
C ALA A 215 -20.52 5.20 14.19
N LEU A 216 -20.66 5.11 12.86
CA LEU A 216 -20.30 3.93 12.08
C LEU A 216 -18.78 3.69 12.08
N VAL A 217 -17.97 4.73 11.89
CA VAL A 217 -16.50 4.64 12.03
C VAL A 217 -16.11 4.15 13.43
N LYS A 218 -16.70 4.75 14.47
CA LYS A 218 -16.46 4.35 15.86
C LYS A 218 -16.88 2.90 16.12
N ALA A 219 -17.99 2.44 15.54
CA ALA A 219 -18.45 1.06 15.68
C ALA A 219 -17.44 0.07 15.07
N PHE A 220 -16.86 0.38 13.91
CA PHE A 220 -15.79 -0.45 13.32
C PHE A 220 -14.50 -0.46 14.15
N LEU A 221 -14.11 0.66 14.77
CA LEU A 221 -12.96 0.71 15.66
C LEU A 221 -13.16 -0.16 16.91
N LYS A 222 -14.41 -0.27 17.39
CA LYS A 222 -14.80 -1.00 18.59
C LYS A 222 -15.41 -2.39 18.33
N SER A 223 -15.32 -2.90 17.09
CA SER A 223 -15.98 -4.16 16.71
C SER A 223 -15.45 -5.41 17.46
N GLY A 224 -14.28 -5.30 18.10
CA GLY A 224 -13.67 -6.41 18.82
C GLY A 224 -12.99 -7.42 17.92
N LEU A 225 -12.32 -8.38 18.55
CA LEU A 225 -11.55 -9.44 17.93
C LEU A 225 -11.96 -10.79 18.48
N LEU A 226 -12.29 -11.74 17.62
CA LEU A 226 -12.43 -13.15 18.01
C LEU A 226 -11.11 -13.86 17.74
N THR A 227 -10.47 -14.31 18.80
CA THR A 227 -9.16 -14.99 18.74
C THR A 227 -9.27 -16.37 18.05
N GLU A 228 -8.15 -16.95 17.63
CA GLU A 228 -8.13 -18.34 17.12
C GLU A 228 -8.56 -19.38 18.18
N LEU A 229 -8.56 -19.03 19.46
CA LEU A 229 -9.01 -19.86 20.57
C LEU A 229 -10.51 -19.69 20.89
N GLY A 230 -11.22 -18.80 20.16
CA GLY A 230 -12.64 -18.53 20.36
C GLY A 230 -12.95 -17.49 21.44
N GLU A 231 -11.93 -16.80 21.96
CA GLU A 231 -12.11 -15.73 22.96
C GLU A 231 -12.44 -14.41 22.25
N GLN A 232 -13.46 -13.72 22.77
CA GLN A 232 -13.78 -12.37 22.28
C GLN A 232 -12.99 -11.34 23.09
N GLN A 233 -12.23 -10.50 22.38
CA GLN A 233 -11.47 -9.40 22.97
C GLN A 233 -12.03 -8.06 22.49
N GLU A 234 -12.25 -7.12 23.41
CA GLU A 234 -12.60 -5.76 23.07
C GLU A 234 -11.41 -4.99 22.52
N THR A 235 -11.67 -4.02 21.64
CA THR A 235 -10.67 -3.12 21.07
C THR A 235 -10.84 -1.72 21.63
N PHE A 236 -9.88 -1.27 22.45
CA PHE A 236 -9.87 0.08 23.04
C PHE A 236 -8.95 1.04 22.26
N THR A 237 -8.00 0.50 21.56
CA THR A 237 -7.05 1.22 20.71
C THR A 237 -6.91 0.52 19.36
N GLY A 238 -6.35 1.21 18.40
CA GLY A 238 -6.00 0.65 17.12
C GLY A 238 -7.15 0.50 16.13
N THR A 239 -6.81 0.00 14.97
CA THR A 239 -7.75 -0.36 13.90
C THR A 239 -7.39 -1.74 13.38
N PRO A 240 -8.36 -2.64 13.14
CA PRO A 240 -8.07 -4.02 12.76
C PRO A 240 -7.16 -4.10 11.53
N GLN A 241 -6.01 -4.79 11.66
CA GLN A 241 -5.15 -5.08 10.50
C GLN A 241 -5.89 -6.02 9.55
N GLY A 242 -6.40 -5.49 8.43
CA GLY A 242 -7.19 -6.24 7.45
C GLY A 242 -8.56 -5.62 7.17
N GLY A 243 -8.99 -4.62 7.94
CA GLY A 243 -10.15 -3.79 7.61
C GLY A 243 -9.92 -2.98 6.34
N ILE A 244 -10.95 -2.81 5.51
CA ILE A 244 -10.86 -2.07 4.22
C ILE A 244 -10.69 -0.57 4.46
N VAL A 245 -11.30 -0.03 5.51
CA VAL A 245 -11.20 1.40 5.86
C VAL A 245 -9.96 1.72 6.70
N SER A 246 -9.36 0.72 7.36
CA SER A 246 -8.24 0.90 8.29
C SER A 246 -7.03 1.64 7.69
N PRO A 247 -6.60 1.39 6.43
CA PRO A 247 -5.51 2.15 5.82
C PRO A 247 -5.81 3.64 5.64
N LEU A 248 -7.06 4.00 5.35
CA LEU A 248 -7.48 5.40 5.25
C LEU A 248 -7.45 6.06 6.64
N LEU A 249 -7.99 5.40 7.66
CA LEU A 249 -7.99 5.90 9.05
C LEU A 249 -6.57 6.08 9.59
N ALA A 250 -5.66 5.14 9.31
CA ALA A 250 -4.25 5.27 9.66
C ALA A 250 -3.59 6.47 8.97
N ASN A 251 -3.88 6.71 7.68
CA ASN A 251 -3.37 7.90 6.98
C ASN A 251 -3.96 9.20 7.57
N ILE A 252 -5.23 9.22 7.96
CA ILE A 252 -5.86 10.38 8.63
C ILE A 252 -5.16 10.68 9.97
N ALA A 253 -4.85 9.65 10.76
CA ALA A 253 -4.12 9.84 12.01
C ALA A 253 -2.70 10.37 11.77
N LEU A 254 -1.96 9.70 10.89
CA LEU A 254 -0.57 10.03 10.58
C LEU A 254 -0.41 11.34 9.80
N SER A 255 -1.49 11.92 9.23
CA SER A 255 -1.41 13.24 8.61
C SER A 255 -1.03 14.34 9.62
N ALA A 256 -1.15 14.12 10.93
CA ALA A 256 -0.61 15.02 11.96
C ALA A 256 0.91 15.22 11.80
N LEU A 257 1.64 14.13 11.58
CA LEU A 257 3.08 14.16 11.30
C LEU A 257 3.37 14.83 9.96
N ASP A 258 2.60 14.50 8.92
CA ASP A 258 2.77 15.10 7.59
C ASP A 258 2.58 16.62 7.63
N GLU A 259 1.52 17.08 8.29
CA GLU A 259 1.19 18.50 8.43
C GLU A 259 2.27 19.25 9.24
N HIS A 260 2.72 18.67 10.35
CA HIS A 260 3.73 19.28 11.20
C HIS A 260 5.04 19.53 10.44
N LEU A 261 5.61 18.47 9.85
CA LEU A 261 6.89 18.59 9.13
C LEU A 261 6.76 19.30 7.78
N HIS A 262 5.59 19.26 7.15
CA HIS A 262 5.36 19.90 5.86
C HIS A 262 5.06 21.40 5.99
N ARG A 263 4.66 21.89 7.16
CA ARG A 263 4.38 23.34 7.41
C ARG A 263 5.51 24.24 6.95
N ALA A 264 6.75 23.83 7.19
CA ALA A 264 7.93 24.58 6.73
C ALA A 264 8.05 24.67 5.19
N TRP A 265 7.36 23.80 4.45
CA TRP A 265 7.37 23.72 2.98
C TRP A 265 6.17 24.43 2.33
N GLU A 266 5.20 24.89 3.10
CA GLU A 266 4.06 25.68 2.61
C GLU A 266 4.54 27.02 2.06
N PRO A 267 3.75 27.73 1.24
CA PRO A 267 4.21 28.94 0.53
C PRO A 267 4.93 29.96 1.38
N ASP A 268 4.48 30.16 2.63
CA ASP A 268 5.10 31.09 3.59
C ASP A 268 6.16 30.46 4.48
N GLY A 269 6.33 29.13 4.40
CA GLY A 269 7.26 28.37 5.22
C GLY A 269 8.73 28.62 4.87
N GLU A 270 9.58 28.37 5.84
CA GLU A 270 11.02 28.62 5.78
C GLU A 270 11.79 27.71 4.79
N LEU A 271 11.19 26.60 4.35
CA LEU A 271 11.76 25.66 3.38
C LEU A 271 11.07 25.72 2.00
N SER A 272 10.13 26.64 1.79
CA SER A 272 9.27 26.67 0.60
C SER A 272 10.02 26.85 -0.71
N THR A 273 11.04 27.71 -0.75
CA THR A 273 11.81 28.02 -1.97
C THR A 273 13.28 27.59 -1.84
N SER A 274 13.96 27.36 -2.98
CA SER A 274 15.40 27.07 -2.99
C SER A 274 16.20 28.15 -2.31
N GLY A 275 15.91 29.43 -2.59
CA GLY A 275 16.60 30.55 -1.99
C GLY A 275 16.42 30.66 -0.45
N ARG A 276 15.24 30.26 0.08
CA ARG A 276 15.06 30.19 1.55
C ARG A 276 15.91 29.06 2.14
N ARG A 277 15.93 27.88 1.52
CA ARG A 277 16.76 26.75 1.96
C ARG A 277 18.26 27.04 1.88
N GLU A 278 18.71 27.75 0.85
CA GLU A 278 20.11 28.17 0.70
C GLU A 278 20.51 29.16 1.79
N ARG A 279 19.68 30.18 2.07
CA ARG A 279 19.87 31.11 3.17
C ARG A 279 19.92 30.45 4.54
N ARG A 280 19.05 29.44 4.79
CA ARG A 280 19.13 28.63 6.01
C ARG A 280 20.45 27.86 6.09
N SER A 281 20.85 27.21 5.00
CA SER A 281 22.10 26.46 4.94
C SER A 281 23.34 27.39 5.19
N ALA A 282 23.33 28.62 4.65
CA ALA A 282 24.38 29.59 4.89
C ALA A 282 24.45 30.05 6.37
N LYS A 283 23.33 29.99 7.10
CA LYS A 283 23.27 30.25 8.55
C LYS A 283 23.55 29.03 9.42
N GLY A 284 23.92 27.88 8.81
CA GLY A 284 24.14 26.64 9.53
C GLY A 284 22.84 25.95 10.03
N LEU A 285 21.66 26.40 9.58
CA LEU A 285 20.38 25.87 10.03
C LEU A 285 19.97 24.67 9.15
N PRO A 286 19.39 23.61 9.75
CA PRO A 286 19.02 22.41 9.03
C PRO A 286 17.81 22.62 8.11
N SER A 287 17.72 21.78 7.10
CA SER A 287 16.51 21.59 6.28
C SER A 287 16.14 20.11 6.28
N TRP A 288 14.86 19.81 6.26
CA TRP A 288 14.36 18.42 6.32
C TRP A 288 13.32 18.14 5.26
N ARG A 289 13.14 16.85 4.92
CA ARG A 289 12.07 16.37 4.05
C ARG A 289 11.54 15.05 4.54
N LEU A 290 10.26 15.00 4.87
CA LEU A 290 9.54 13.76 5.19
C LEU A 290 9.20 13.02 3.91
N VAL A 291 9.35 11.68 3.91
CA VAL A 291 8.81 10.77 2.90
C VAL A 291 8.15 9.61 3.62
N ARG A 292 6.82 9.53 3.57
CA ARG A 292 6.04 8.53 4.31
C ARG A 292 5.30 7.58 3.37
N TYR A 293 5.37 6.30 3.66
CA TYR A 293 4.61 5.25 2.99
C TYR A 293 3.84 4.42 4.02
N ALA A 294 2.60 4.79 4.30
CA ALA A 294 1.79 4.26 5.40
C ALA A 294 2.45 4.55 6.77
N ASP A 295 2.76 3.50 7.52
CA ASP A 295 3.46 3.53 8.80
C ASP A 295 5.00 3.58 8.67
N ASP A 296 5.56 3.16 7.53
CA ASP A 296 6.98 3.29 7.24
C ASP A 296 7.30 4.72 6.78
N PHE A 297 8.29 5.40 7.37
CA PHE A 297 8.71 6.72 6.91
C PHE A 297 10.18 7.00 7.14
N VAL A 298 10.68 7.94 6.36
CA VAL A 298 12.02 8.49 6.54
C VAL A 298 11.95 10.01 6.57
N VAL A 299 12.82 10.64 7.40
CA VAL A 299 13.05 12.08 7.34
C VAL A 299 14.49 12.32 6.89
N LEU A 300 14.64 12.92 5.72
CA LEU A 300 15.92 13.31 5.16
C LEU A 300 16.32 14.66 5.72
N VAL A 301 17.55 14.80 6.22
CA VAL A 301 18.06 16.04 6.83
C VAL A 301 19.31 16.51 6.11
N LYS A 302 19.31 17.79 5.73
CA LYS A 302 20.48 18.54 5.29
C LYS A 302 20.93 19.39 6.47
N GLY A 303 21.94 18.93 7.19
CA GLY A 303 22.46 19.49 8.42
C GLY A 303 23.46 18.54 9.07
N THR A 304 23.60 18.65 10.37
CA THR A 304 24.46 17.81 11.20
C THR A 304 23.69 16.56 11.72
N ARG A 305 24.41 15.64 12.34
CA ARG A 305 23.80 14.52 13.06
C ARG A 305 22.93 14.98 14.22
N GLN A 306 23.39 16.00 14.95
CA GLN A 306 22.64 16.58 16.07
C GLN A 306 21.30 17.17 15.64
N ASP A 307 21.25 17.83 14.47
CA ASP A 307 19.99 18.32 13.90
C ASP A 307 19.00 17.18 13.62
N ALA A 308 19.49 16.05 13.14
CA ALA A 308 18.66 14.89 12.88
C ALA A 308 18.21 14.18 14.17
N GLU A 309 19.03 14.19 15.23
CA GLU A 309 18.67 13.73 16.58
C GLU A 309 17.59 14.64 17.20
N ALA A 310 17.74 15.95 17.10
CA ALA A 310 16.72 16.90 17.56
C ALA A 310 15.38 16.70 16.85
N LEU A 311 15.42 16.47 15.53
CA LEU A 311 14.22 16.22 14.73
C LEU A 311 13.55 14.87 15.10
N ARG A 312 14.32 13.86 15.52
CA ARG A 312 13.76 12.60 16.04
C ARG A 312 12.91 12.85 17.28
N GLU A 313 13.41 13.64 18.23
CA GLU A 313 12.65 13.97 19.44
C GLU A 313 11.41 14.80 19.13
N GLU A 314 11.48 15.75 18.20
CA GLU A 314 10.33 16.51 17.72
C GLU A 314 9.27 15.61 17.11
N VAL A 315 9.64 14.67 16.24
CA VAL A 315 8.73 13.66 15.66
C VAL A 315 8.09 12.79 16.72
N ALA A 316 8.84 12.37 17.75
CA ALA A 316 8.29 11.60 18.87
C ALA A 316 7.19 12.37 19.60
N GLN A 317 7.39 13.67 19.85
CA GLN A 317 6.40 14.54 20.50
C GLN A 317 5.13 14.69 19.65
N VAL A 318 5.24 14.74 18.33
CA VAL A 318 4.09 14.83 17.40
C VAL A 318 3.30 13.53 17.35
N LEU A 319 3.95 12.37 17.47
CA LEU A 319 3.31 11.06 17.44
C LEU A 319 2.62 10.70 18.77
N ALA A 320 3.15 11.17 19.90
CA ALA A 320 2.67 10.81 21.24
C ALA A 320 1.16 11.07 21.48
N PRO A 321 0.57 12.21 21.05
CA PRO A 321 -0.88 12.45 21.19
C PRO A 321 -1.77 11.48 20.42
N MET A 322 -1.19 10.82 19.38
CA MET A 322 -1.88 9.79 18.60
C MET A 322 -1.77 8.39 19.26
N GLY A 323 -1.16 8.27 20.45
CA GLY A 323 -0.85 7.00 21.10
C GLY A 323 0.32 6.26 20.45
N LEU A 324 1.06 6.91 19.56
CA LEU A 324 2.10 6.28 18.75
C LEU A 324 3.50 6.58 19.28
N ARG A 325 4.40 5.60 19.11
CA ARG A 325 5.80 5.71 19.54
C ARG A 325 6.71 5.01 18.52
N PHE A 326 7.98 5.36 18.55
CA PHE A 326 8.98 4.66 17.76
C PHE A 326 9.19 3.22 18.21
N SER A 327 9.49 2.36 17.25
CA SER A 327 10.11 1.06 17.51
C SER A 327 11.61 1.26 17.67
N GLU A 328 12.10 1.39 18.91
CA GLU A 328 13.52 1.68 19.19
C GLU A 328 14.47 0.69 18.52
N ALA A 329 14.09 -0.59 18.47
CA ALA A 329 14.90 -1.63 17.84
C ALA A 329 15.03 -1.52 16.32
N LYS A 330 14.20 -0.67 15.66
CA LYS A 330 14.16 -0.55 14.21
C LYS A 330 14.35 0.89 13.73
N THR A 331 14.16 1.86 14.60
CA THR A 331 14.40 3.26 14.29
C THR A 331 15.89 3.54 14.36
N GLN A 332 16.44 4.07 13.28
CA GLN A 332 17.87 4.35 13.20
C GLN A 332 18.16 5.69 12.54
N LEU A 333 19.25 6.30 12.95
CA LEU A 333 19.79 7.50 12.34
C LEU A 333 21.05 7.14 11.58
N VAL A 334 20.99 7.20 10.25
CA VAL A 334 22.07 6.77 9.37
C VAL A 334 22.54 7.89 8.45
N HIS A 335 23.83 7.91 8.14
CA HIS A 335 24.35 8.75 7.07
C HIS A 335 24.16 8.06 5.73
N LEU A 336 23.78 8.80 4.70
CA LEU A 336 23.45 8.24 3.38
C LEU A 336 24.63 7.50 2.71
N SER A 337 25.88 7.72 3.13
CA SER A 337 27.05 6.94 2.69
C SER A 337 27.06 5.51 3.23
N GLU A 338 26.47 5.26 4.39
CA GLU A 338 26.30 3.93 4.94
C GLU A 338 25.19 3.19 4.20
N GLY A 339 24.16 3.93 3.76
CA GLY A 339 22.97 3.42 3.08
C GLY A 339 21.93 2.88 4.05
N PHE A 340 20.70 2.80 3.56
CA PHE A 340 19.57 2.24 4.31
C PHE A 340 18.57 1.57 3.36
N ASP A 341 17.72 0.72 3.92
CA ASP A 341 16.71 -0.03 3.19
C ASP A 341 15.33 0.58 3.38
N PHE A 342 14.66 0.99 2.31
CA PHE A 342 13.30 1.51 2.35
C PHE A 342 12.46 0.89 1.22
N LEU A 343 11.27 0.38 1.54
CA LEU A 343 10.32 -0.25 0.60
C LEU A 343 10.97 -1.32 -0.31
N GLY A 344 11.96 -2.01 0.21
CA GLY A 344 12.68 -3.06 -0.52
C GLY A 344 13.81 -2.56 -1.43
N PHE A 345 14.09 -1.28 -1.41
CA PHE A 345 15.24 -0.68 -2.09
C PHE A 345 16.31 -0.32 -1.06
N HIS A 346 17.58 -0.48 -1.47
CA HIS A 346 18.74 0.00 -0.73
C HIS A 346 19.23 1.30 -1.36
N ILE A 347 19.23 2.38 -0.59
CA ILE A 347 19.59 3.72 -1.07
C ILE A 347 20.90 4.13 -0.42
N GLN A 348 21.90 4.46 -1.25
CA GLN A 348 23.24 4.78 -0.76
C GLN A 348 23.90 5.87 -1.60
N TRP A 349 24.51 6.84 -0.93
CA TRP A 349 25.43 7.82 -1.54
C TRP A 349 26.82 7.20 -1.63
N ARG A 350 27.28 6.95 -2.86
CA ARG A 350 28.48 6.17 -3.10
C ARG A 350 29.35 6.78 -4.19
N ARG A 351 30.68 6.66 -4.00
CA ARG A 351 31.66 7.04 -5.00
C ARG A 351 31.62 6.11 -6.21
N VAL A 352 31.67 6.68 -7.40
CA VAL A 352 31.77 5.90 -8.64
C VAL A 352 33.17 5.31 -8.71
N ARG A 353 33.24 4.00 -8.98
CA ARG A 353 34.52 3.29 -9.08
C ARG A 353 35.42 3.93 -10.16
N GLY A 354 36.66 4.27 -9.80
CA GLY A 354 37.62 4.88 -10.69
C GLY A 354 37.46 6.38 -10.93
N THR A 355 36.60 7.07 -10.17
CA THR A 355 36.39 8.52 -10.26
C THR A 355 36.23 9.14 -8.88
N ASP A 356 36.33 10.47 -8.80
CA ASP A 356 36.04 11.24 -7.57
C ASP A 356 34.56 11.66 -7.46
N LYS A 357 33.72 11.22 -8.39
CA LYS A 357 32.31 11.59 -8.42
C LYS A 357 31.48 10.70 -7.49
N TRP A 358 30.58 11.32 -6.76
CA TRP A 358 29.65 10.68 -5.84
C TRP A 358 28.24 10.81 -6.36
N TYR A 359 27.47 9.71 -6.30
CA TYR A 359 26.07 9.70 -6.69
C TYR A 359 25.22 8.96 -5.66
N VAL A 360 23.95 9.30 -5.59
CA VAL A 360 22.96 8.51 -4.87
C VAL A 360 22.51 7.38 -5.77
N TYR A 361 22.71 6.15 -5.31
CA TYR A 361 22.27 4.94 -6.00
C TYR A 361 21.06 4.35 -5.29
N THR A 362 20.15 3.78 -6.07
CA THR A 362 19.03 2.99 -5.60
C THR A 362 19.23 1.56 -6.09
N PHE A 363 19.60 0.67 -5.19
CA PHE A 363 19.80 -0.75 -5.45
C PHE A 363 18.56 -1.53 -5.01
N ILE A 364 18.53 -2.82 -5.31
CA ILE A 364 17.56 -3.75 -4.74
C ILE A 364 18.11 -4.22 -3.39
N ALA A 365 17.33 -4.11 -2.33
CA ALA A 365 17.75 -4.59 -1.01
C ALA A 365 17.89 -6.13 -0.97
N ASP A 366 18.68 -6.64 -0.03
CA ASP A 366 18.98 -8.07 0.07
C ASP A 366 17.74 -8.91 0.41
N ARG A 367 16.85 -8.39 1.26
CA ARG A 367 15.66 -9.13 1.71
C ARG A 367 14.74 -9.52 0.55
N PRO A 368 14.26 -8.61 -0.33
CA PRO A 368 13.45 -8.99 -1.50
C PRO A 368 14.20 -9.89 -2.48
N LEU A 369 15.53 -9.73 -2.63
CA LEU A 369 16.33 -10.60 -3.48
C LEU A 369 16.37 -12.03 -2.92
N ARG A 370 16.59 -12.20 -1.62
CA ARG A 370 16.53 -13.52 -0.97
C ARG A 370 15.16 -14.15 -1.08
N SER A 371 14.09 -13.35 -0.92
CA SER A 371 12.70 -13.81 -1.01
C SER A 371 12.36 -14.34 -2.41
N VAL A 372 12.71 -13.62 -3.48
CA VAL A 372 12.42 -14.10 -4.85
C VAL A 372 13.23 -15.34 -5.19
N LYS A 373 14.52 -15.41 -4.77
CA LYS A 373 15.34 -16.62 -4.93
C LYS A 373 14.75 -17.84 -4.21
N ALA A 374 14.23 -17.65 -2.99
CA ALA A 374 13.54 -18.70 -2.25
C ALA A 374 12.27 -19.15 -2.99
N LYS A 375 11.44 -18.22 -3.48
CA LYS A 375 10.24 -18.52 -4.24
C LYS A 375 10.53 -19.29 -5.54
N ILE A 376 11.58 -18.89 -6.27
CA ILE A 376 12.05 -19.62 -7.46
C ILE A 376 12.42 -21.07 -7.09
N ARG A 377 13.17 -21.28 -5.99
CA ARG A 377 13.56 -22.63 -5.53
C ARG A 377 12.35 -23.48 -5.19
N THR A 378 11.33 -22.91 -4.51
CA THR A 378 10.09 -23.61 -4.19
C THR A 378 9.34 -24.06 -5.45
N LEU A 379 9.18 -23.15 -6.42
CA LEU A 379 8.48 -23.44 -7.68
C LEU A 379 9.22 -24.46 -8.57
N THR A 380 10.53 -24.58 -8.40
CA THR A 380 11.40 -25.48 -9.18
C THR A 380 12.01 -26.58 -8.30
N HIS A 381 11.24 -27.08 -7.34
CA HIS A 381 11.74 -28.19 -6.52
C HIS A 381 11.93 -29.44 -7.39
N ARG A 382 13.04 -30.14 -7.22
CA ARG A 382 13.44 -31.28 -8.08
C ARG A 382 12.37 -32.38 -8.17
N THR A 383 11.74 -32.67 -7.05
CA THR A 383 10.71 -33.72 -6.94
C THR A 383 9.29 -33.23 -7.29
N SER A 384 9.15 -32.01 -7.82
CA SER A 384 7.84 -31.48 -8.22
C SER A 384 7.29 -32.27 -9.39
N GLN A 385 6.06 -32.80 -9.27
CA GLN A 385 5.31 -33.48 -10.31
C GLN A 385 4.37 -32.53 -11.08
N GLN A 386 4.40 -31.23 -10.79
CA GLN A 386 3.57 -30.24 -11.48
C GLN A 386 3.91 -30.21 -12.97
N ASP A 387 2.89 -30.03 -13.81
CA ASP A 387 3.10 -29.83 -15.25
C ASP A 387 4.07 -28.69 -15.52
N LEU A 388 4.96 -28.86 -16.51
CA LEU A 388 6.00 -27.87 -16.84
C LEU A 388 5.39 -26.54 -17.25
N ALA A 389 4.27 -26.54 -17.99
CA ALA A 389 3.60 -25.31 -18.37
C ALA A 389 3.13 -24.51 -17.15
N VAL A 390 2.55 -25.18 -16.14
CA VAL A 390 2.15 -24.55 -14.87
C VAL A 390 3.35 -23.98 -14.13
N VAL A 391 4.47 -24.69 -14.08
CA VAL A 391 5.72 -24.20 -13.47
C VAL A 391 6.23 -22.94 -14.19
N LEU A 392 6.25 -22.94 -15.53
CA LEU A 392 6.70 -21.80 -16.33
C LEU A 392 5.79 -20.59 -16.18
N VAL A 393 4.45 -20.78 -16.16
CA VAL A 393 3.50 -19.69 -15.91
C VAL A 393 3.76 -19.05 -14.55
N ASN A 394 3.86 -19.87 -13.49
CA ASN A 394 4.09 -19.37 -12.14
C ASN A 394 5.46 -18.67 -12.01
N LEU A 395 6.51 -19.20 -12.62
CA LEU A 395 7.83 -18.55 -12.67
C LEU A 395 7.77 -17.19 -13.37
N ASN A 396 7.15 -17.14 -14.56
CA ASN A 396 6.99 -15.89 -15.30
C ASN A 396 6.21 -14.84 -14.50
N GLN A 397 5.11 -15.21 -13.86
CA GLN A 397 4.32 -14.30 -13.02
C GLN A 397 5.15 -13.74 -11.86
N VAL A 398 5.82 -14.62 -11.11
CA VAL A 398 6.62 -14.23 -9.94
C VAL A 398 7.81 -13.37 -10.35
N THR A 399 8.59 -13.80 -11.33
CA THR A 399 9.84 -13.12 -11.71
C THR A 399 9.58 -11.79 -12.42
N HIS A 400 8.59 -11.74 -13.33
CA HIS A 400 8.24 -10.51 -14.03
C HIS A 400 7.53 -9.51 -13.12
N GLY A 401 6.63 -9.95 -12.24
CA GLY A 401 6.00 -9.09 -11.25
C GLY A 401 7.05 -8.44 -10.34
N TRP A 402 8.01 -9.26 -9.85
CA TRP A 402 9.12 -8.78 -9.03
C TRP A 402 10.02 -7.81 -9.80
N ALA A 403 10.42 -8.15 -11.02
CA ALA A 403 11.31 -7.31 -11.82
C ALA A 403 10.65 -5.98 -12.23
N ASN A 404 9.36 -5.97 -12.55
CA ASN A 404 8.63 -4.74 -12.84
C ASN A 404 8.57 -3.79 -11.64
N TYR A 405 8.50 -4.31 -10.41
CA TYR A 405 8.60 -3.49 -9.21
C TYR A 405 9.98 -2.84 -9.07
N PHE A 406 11.06 -3.60 -9.33
CA PHE A 406 12.45 -3.16 -9.14
C PHE A 406 13.13 -2.61 -10.39
N ARG A 407 12.46 -2.53 -11.55
CA ARG A 407 13.03 -2.05 -12.82
C ARG A 407 13.60 -0.63 -12.75
N HIS A 408 13.27 0.12 -11.70
CA HIS A 408 13.72 1.49 -11.49
C HIS A 408 14.98 1.59 -10.60
N ALA A 409 15.49 0.46 -10.13
CA ALA A 409 16.76 0.35 -9.42
C ALA A 409 17.94 0.09 -10.37
N VAL A 410 19.15 0.06 -9.82
CA VAL A 410 20.36 -0.44 -10.52
C VAL A 410 20.28 -1.97 -10.62
N ALA A 411 19.43 -2.47 -11.50
CA ALA A 411 18.96 -3.87 -11.50
C ALA A 411 19.54 -4.77 -12.59
N LYS A 412 20.23 -4.26 -13.64
CA LYS A 412 20.67 -5.04 -14.81
C LYS A 412 21.42 -6.32 -14.43
N ARG A 413 22.45 -6.21 -13.58
CA ARG A 413 23.24 -7.36 -13.14
C ARG A 413 22.43 -8.35 -12.32
N THR A 414 21.55 -7.84 -11.46
CA THR A 414 20.66 -8.67 -10.64
C THR A 414 19.68 -9.44 -11.51
N PHE A 415 19.10 -8.82 -12.53
CA PHE A 415 18.20 -9.48 -13.48
C PHE A 415 18.89 -10.59 -14.25
N SER A 416 20.10 -10.32 -14.79
CA SER A 416 20.88 -11.36 -15.47
C SER A 416 21.28 -12.52 -14.54
N SER A 417 21.63 -12.22 -13.29
CA SER A 417 21.92 -13.26 -12.28
C SER A 417 20.70 -14.11 -11.94
N LEU A 418 19.51 -13.50 -11.89
CA LEU A 418 18.28 -14.23 -11.68
C LEU A 418 17.87 -15.07 -12.90
N ASP A 419 18.09 -14.58 -14.12
CA ASP A 419 17.89 -15.39 -15.33
C ASP A 419 18.73 -16.66 -15.29
N ASN A 420 20.02 -16.55 -14.94
CA ASN A 420 20.90 -17.71 -14.79
C ASN A 420 20.37 -18.67 -13.70
N LEU A 421 19.96 -18.13 -12.54
CA LEU A 421 19.40 -18.95 -11.47
C LEU A 421 18.15 -19.71 -11.94
N VAL A 422 17.21 -19.02 -12.58
CA VAL A 422 15.94 -19.61 -13.06
C VAL A 422 16.24 -20.70 -14.10
N TRP A 423 17.08 -20.39 -15.08
CA TRP A 423 17.45 -21.33 -16.12
C TRP A 423 18.03 -22.63 -15.55
N TRP A 424 19.03 -22.53 -14.67
CA TRP A 424 19.66 -23.68 -14.03
C TRP A 424 18.68 -24.47 -13.17
N ARG A 425 17.77 -23.78 -12.48
CA ARG A 425 16.76 -24.44 -11.66
C ARG A 425 15.78 -25.25 -12.49
N VAL A 426 15.33 -24.71 -13.63
CA VAL A 426 14.43 -25.43 -14.55
C VAL A 426 15.15 -26.58 -15.26
N VAL A 427 16.40 -26.38 -15.70
CA VAL A 427 17.20 -27.48 -16.28
C VAL A 427 17.36 -28.63 -15.29
N ARG A 428 17.70 -28.36 -14.03
CA ARG A 428 17.80 -29.40 -13.00
C ARG A 428 16.47 -30.11 -12.74
N LEU A 429 15.35 -29.40 -12.77
CA LEU A 429 14.03 -30.00 -12.69
C LEU A 429 13.76 -30.97 -13.84
N LEU A 430 14.14 -30.59 -15.08
CA LEU A 430 13.99 -31.43 -16.26
C LEU A 430 14.92 -32.63 -16.21
N GLN A 431 16.16 -32.45 -15.79
CA GLN A 431 17.11 -33.54 -15.63
C GLN A 431 16.61 -34.60 -14.65
N GLU A 432 16.12 -34.19 -13.50
CA GLU A 432 15.56 -35.10 -12.49
C GLU A 432 14.31 -35.83 -13.00
N ARG A 433 13.38 -35.06 -13.60
CA ARG A 433 12.10 -35.59 -14.07
C ARG A 433 12.24 -36.59 -15.22
N HIS A 434 13.20 -36.34 -16.13
CA HIS A 434 13.36 -37.12 -17.36
C HIS A 434 14.62 -37.96 -17.36
N HIS A 435 15.37 -38.01 -16.27
CA HIS A 435 16.68 -38.65 -16.15
C HIS A 435 17.68 -38.22 -17.24
N TRP A 436 17.61 -36.91 -17.65
CA TRP A 436 18.49 -36.36 -18.67
C TRP A 436 19.89 -36.13 -18.13
N ASN A 437 20.89 -36.63 -18.88
CA ASN A 437 22.26 -36.21 -18.70
C ASN A 437 22.52 -34.85 -19.41
N TRP A 438 23.74 -34.33 -19.31
CA TRP A 438 24.06 -33.04 -19.90
C TRP A 438 24.05 -33.05 -21.44
N THR A 439 24.35 -34.17 -22.07
CA THR A 439 24.24 -34.36 -23.53
C THR A 439 22.79 -34.26 -24.00
N ASP A 440 21.87 -34.86 -23.25
CA ASP A 440 20.44 -34.75 -23.52
C ASP A 440 19.92 -33.32 -23.39
N VAL A 441 20.36 -32.60 -22.35
CA VAL A 441 20.03 -31.19 -22.17
C VAL A 441 20.52 -30.35 -23.37
N ARG A 442 21.79 -30.54 -23.81
CA ARG A 442 22.30 -29.86 -24.99
C ARG A 442 21.49 -30.21 -26.24
N ARG A 443 21.32 -31.48 -26.55
CA ARG A 443 20.57 -31.92 -27.72
C ARG A 443 19.17 -31.34 -27.81
N ARG A 444 18.44 -31.24 -26.68
CA ARG A 444 17.05 -30.77 -26.64
C ARG A 444 16.92 -29.25 -26.55
N LEU A 445 17.82 -28.59 -25.83
CA LEU A 445 17.73 -27.15 -25.52
C LEU A 445 18.69 -26.28 -26.34
N THR A 446 19.35 -26.83 -27.37
CA THR A 446 20.13 -26.01 -28.31
C THR A 446 19.60 -26.14 -29.74
N THR A 447 19.89 -25.13 -30.55
CA THR A 447 19.72 -25.15 -32.01
C THR A 447 20.84 -25.96 -32.67
N PRO A 448 20.70 -26.39 -33.95
CA PRO A 448 21.79 -27.00 -34.69
C PRO A 448 23.06 -26.13 -34.74
N THR A 449 22.91 -24.80 -34.62
CA THR A 449 24.01 -23.84 -34.57
C THR A 449 24.61 -23.67 -33.17
N GLY A 450 24.21 -24.48 -32.17
CA GLY A 450 24.72 -24.45 -30.79
C GLY A 450 24.17 -23.34 -29.90
N ARG A 451 23.17 -22.58 -30.34
CA ARG A 451 22.54 -21.53 -29.53
C ARG A 451 21.46 -22.13 -28.62
N TRP A 452 21.39 -21.69 -27.38
CA TRP A 452 20.37 -22.10 -26.45
C TRP A 452 18.98 -21.63 -26.89
N ARG A 453 18.03 -22.56 -26.93
CA ARG A 453 16.60 -22.29 -27.15
C ARG A 453 15.96 -21.85 -25.85
N PRO A 454 14.90 -21.01 -25.88
CA PRO A 454 14.06 -20.79 -24.72
C PRO A 454 13.48 -22.11 -24.21
N ILE A 455 13.40 -22.30 -22.90
CA ILE A 455 12.70 -23.45 -22.33
C ILE A 455 11.19 -23.18 -22.48
N SER A 456 10.48 -24.09 -23.11
CA SER A 456 9.03 -23.97 -23.38
C SER A 456 8.28 -25.25 -23.07
N ALA A 457 6.99 -25.12 -22.82
CA ALA A 457 6.01 -26.19 -22.70
C ALA A 457 4.73 -25.77 -23.44
N GLY A 458 4.49 -26.37 -24.61
CA GLY A 458 3.49 -25.88 -25.55
C GLY A 458 3.81 -24.44 -25.98
N GLU A 459 2.83 -23.56 -25.89
CA GLU A 459 2.98 -22.12 -26.23
C GLU A 459 3.64 -21.27 -25.13
N ILE A 460 3.89 -21.86 -23.95
CA ILE A 460 4.39 -21.14 -22.79
C ILE A 460 5.92 -21.19 -22.77
N GLU A 461 6.56 -20.04 -22.95
CA GLU A 461 8.01 -19.89 -22.85
C GLU A 461 8.44 -19.30 -21.49
N LEU A 462 9.60 -19.73 -21.02
CA LEU A 462 10.30 -19.09 -19.91
C LEU A 462 10.85 -17.72 -20.35
N ARG A 463 10.26 -16.66 -19.84
CA ARG A 463 10.59 -15.29 -20.20
C ARG A 463 11.86 -14.81 -19.48
N LYS A 464 12.75 -14.13 -20.19
CA LYS A 464 13.95 -13.54 -19.59
C LYS A 464 13.61 -12.31 -18.76
N ILE A 465 14.06 -12.28 -17.51
CA ILE A 465 13.93 -11.14 -16.59
C ILE A 465 14.76 -9.96 -17.11
N SER A 466 15.94 -10.24 -17.66
CA SER A 466 16.85 -9.23 -18.24
C SER A 466 16.29 -8.52 -19.47
N ALA A 467 15.24 -9.06 -20.10
CA ALA A 467 14.53 -8.39 -21.19
C ALA A 467 13.67 -7.19 -20.69
N ILE A 468 13.37 -7.12 -19.38
CA ILE A 468 12.65 -5.99 -18.81
C ILE A 468 13.57 -4.76 -18.78
N PRO A 469 13.18 -3.66 -19.44
CA PRO A 469 14.00 -2.46 -19.49
C PRO A 469 14.17 -1.84 -18.12
N VAL A 470 15.41 -1.57 -17.73
CA VAL A 470 15.73 -0.81 -16.52
C VAL A 470 15.71 0.67 -16.87
N THR A 471 14.76 1.39 -16.27
CA THR A 471 14.54 2.81 -16.53
C THR A 471 14.52 3.60 -15.23
N ARG A 472 15.12 4.79 -15.23
CA ARG A 472 15.08 5.66 -14.05
C ARG A 472 13.66 6.17 -13.84
N TYR A 473 13.15 6.06 -12.61
CA TYR A 473 11.89 6.69 -12.22
C TYR A 473 12.14 8.18 -11.93
N ARG A 474 11.36 9.05 -12.55
CA ARG A 474 11.49 10.50 -12.35
C ARG A 474 10.70 10.92 -11.12
N TYR A 475 11.28 11.79 -10.31
CA TYR A 475 10.56 12.46 -9.23
C TYR A 475 9.46 13.34 -9.82
N ARG A 476 8.23 13.15 -9.35
CA ARG A 476 7.04 13.86 -9.85
C ARG A 476 6.65 15.05 -8.98
N GLY A 477 7.29 15.23 -7.82
CA GLY A 477 6.97 16.30 -6.88
C GLY A 477 5.51 16.28 -6.43
N ASN A 478 4.91 17.46 -6.40
CA ASN A 478 3.50 17.64 -6.03
C ASN A 478 2.53 17.40 -7.20
N THR A 479 3.02 17.01 -8.38
CA THR A 479 2.24 16.88 -9.61
C THR A 479 1.60 15.50 -9.80
N ILE A 480 1.53 14.68 -8.75
CA ILE A 480 0.85 13.39 -8.82
C ILE A 480 -0.67 13.63 -8.78
N PRO A 481 -1.39 13.41 -9.89
CA PRO A 481 -2.82 13.67 -9.94
C PRO A 481 -3.59 12.68 -9.06
N THR A 482 -4.72 13.10 -8.54
CA THR A 482 -5.72 12.20 -7.94
C THR A 482 -6.65 11.65 -9.03
N PRO A 483 -7.42 10.57 -8.79
CA PRO A 483 -8.42 10.10 -9.75
C PRO A 483 -9.51 11.11 -10.06
N TRP A 484 -9.67 12.09 -9.18
CA TRP A 484 -10.76 13.08 -9.22
C TRP A 484 -10.31 14.48 -9.65
N THR A 485 -9.03 14.70 -9.85
CA THR A 485 -8.56 15.92 -10.55
C THR A 485 -8.94 15.78 -12.01
N CYS A 486 -9.71 16.73 -12.55
CA CYS A 486 -9.89 16.85 -13.98
C CYS A 486 -8.50 16.96 -14.62
N GLU A 487 -8.16 16.03 -15.51
CA GLU A 487 -7.08 16.29 -16.45
C GLU A 487 -7.54 17.49 -17.28
N THR A 488 -6.97 18.67 -17.00
CA THR A 488 -7.03 19.77 -17.98
C THR A 488 -6.33 19.22 -19.22
N VAL A 489 -7.15 18.89 -20.20
CA VAL A 489 -6.75 18.52 -21.57
C VAL A 489 -6.01 19.71 -22.19
#